data_9cdeb485a7e13702ed8694604711173b
#
_entry.id   9cdeb485a7e13702ed8694604711173b
#
_cell.length_a   1.000
_cell.length_b   1.000
_cell.length_c   1.000
_cell.angle_alpha   90.00
_cell.angle_beta   90.00
_cell.angle_gamma   90.00
#
_symmetry.space_group_name_H-M   'P 1'
#
loop_
_entity.id
_entity.type
_entity.pdbx_description
1 polymer ?
#
loop_
_entity_poly.entity_id
_entity_poly.type
_entity_poly.pdbx_seq_one_letter_code
_entity_poly.pdbx_strand_id
1 'polypeptide(L)'
;MKQRSPVFAVFTLTLALVLGAFLLAKPSGNEAPSGSAGGGKYVIRGASMVLTMDPKLGEGPLGSLADADVLIEDTKIKAVGKNLDAGRAQVVDGRGKIVMPGFVDLHNHLWQALIRGCAGDKELNGWLGKCVLPLYKNQPTDADGYAGARLATLDVISTGITTVTDWSHAFNADFAKGNLRALGESNLRFVFSYNGTTNAALQDEIRRVKREVIDKNPLAHLEIGTHPSTGNFPSLDASEKLARELGVPLNVHLLESKADPATGQMEALRKAGALRSGLVANHVIQATDAELDELAAADVRVAHNPLSNMRLASGVIRLPEMKKRGMKVGLGLDGGTNDTSDMFNVMRAAVGLQRATATDPGVYPTTADVLRMATLGGAEALGLDGEVGSLTPGKKADLQVINAQSVNFAPRVDWVNQLVFNTQPSNVDWVFVDGRALKRDGKLVGVDTGRVVKDAQDAADRLKKLLPQ
;
A
#
# COMPACT_ATOMS: atom_id res chain seq x y z
N MET A 1 -27.47 21.22 75.02
CA MET A 1 -28.86 21.23 75.57
C MET A 1 -29.83 20.98 74.41
N LYS A 2 -30.72 19.96 74.64
CA LYS A 2 -31.94 19.60 73.87
C LYS A 2 -31.78 19.25 72.42
N GLN A 3 -31.59 17.97 72.04
CA GLN A 3 -32.59 16.92 71.75
C GLN A 3 -33.90 17.37 71.13
N ARG A 4 -34.18 16.89 69.91
CA ARG A 4 -35.43 16.19 69.54
C ARG A 4 -35.33 15.50 68.19
N SER A 5 -35.41 14.18 68.22
CA SER A 5 -35.77 13.25 67.13
C SER A 5 -37.30 13.09 67.06
N PRO A 6 -37.86 12.12 66.32
CA PRO A 6 -38.09 12.05 64.86
C PRO A 6 -39.62 11.92 64.57
N VAL A 7 -40.00 11.93 63.28
CA VAL A 7 -41.32 11.38 62.90
C VAL A 7 -41.15 10.55 61.63
N PHE A 8 -41.37 9.26 61.78
CA PHE A 8 -41.58 8.30 60.67
C PHE A 8 -42.95 8.56 60.00
N ALA A 9 -42.97 8.68 58.70
CA ALA A 9 -44.19 8.54 57.92
C ALA A 9 -44.01 7.40 56.93
N VAL A 10 -44.75 6.32 57.21
CA VAL A 10 -44.89 5.16 56.33
C VAL A 10 -45.85 5.53 55.22
N PHE A 11 -45.40 5.53 53.96
CA PHE A 11 -46.30 5.54 52.81
C PHE A 11 -46.24 4.14 52.12
N THR A 12 -47.35 3.42 52.25
CA THR A 12 -47.65 2.24 51.52
C THR A 12 -47.95 2.61 50.08
N LEU A 13 -47.13 2.16 49.12
CA LEU A 13 -47.40 2.35 47.71
C LEU A 13 -47.84 1.00 47.12
N THR A 14 -49.08 0.99 46.68
CA THR A 14 -49.73 -0.09 45.98
C THR A 14 -49.10 -0.27 44.58
N LEU A 15 -48.59 -1.49 44.29
CA LEU A 15 -47.98 -1.88 43.05
C LEU A 15 -49.11 -2.25 42.07
N ALA A 16 -49.41 -1.42 41.08
CA ALA A 16 -50.24 -1.73 39.93
C ALA A 16 -49.37 -2.33 38.83
N LEU A 17 -49.52 -3.63 38.57
CA LEU A 17 -48.92 -4.30 37.42
C LEU A 17 -49.63 -3.82 36.12
N VAL A 18 -48.95 -3.03 35.29
CA VAL A 18 -49.30 -2.82 33.92
C VAL A 18 -48.40 -3.71 33.06
N LEU A 19 -48.95 -4.82 32.56
CA LEU A 19 -48.35 -5.62 31.50
C LEU A 19 -48.41 -4.80 30.20
N GLY A 20 -47.33 -4.08 29.91
CA GLY A 20 -47.07 -3.53 28.59
C GLY A 20 -46.33 -4.55 27.72
N ALA A 21 -47.04 -5.07 26.72
CA ALA A 21 -46.43 -5.91 25.68
C ALA A 21 -45.37 -5.09 24.94
N PHE A 22 -44.09 -5.29 25.25
CA PHE A 22 -43.00 -4.82 24.38
C PHE A 22 -42.96 -5.77 23.16
N LEU A 23 -43.53 -5.33 22.06
CA LEU A 23 -43.20 -5.81 20.74
C LEU A 23 -41.70 -5.50 20.51
N LEU A 24 -40.88 -6.53 20.66
CA LEU A 24 -39.49 -6.50 20.17
C LEU A 24 -39.54 -6.35 18.64
N ALA A 25 -39.43 -5.12 18.18
CA ALA A 25 -39.06 -4.84 16.80
C ALA A 25 -37.69 -5.48 16.56
N LYS A 26 -37.65 -6.55 15.77
CA LYS A 26 -36.40 -7.07 15.20
C LYS A 26 -35.68 -5.89 14.53
N PRO A 27 -34.39 -5.67 14.79
CA PRO A 27 -33.63 -4.74 13.98
C PRO A 27 -33.73 -5.26 12.54
N SER A 28 -34.22 -4.43 11.64
CA SER A 28 -34.16 -4.67 10.20
C SER A 28 -32.67 -4.81 9.87
N GLY A 29 -32.23 -6.05 9.71
CA GLY A 29 -30.92 -6.32 9.15
C GLY A 29 -30.93 -5.70 7.76
N ASN A 30 -30.15 -4.63 7.59
CA ASN A 30 -29.63 -4.28 6.29
C ASN A 30 -28.76 -5.47 5.86
N GLU A 31 -29.37 -6.44 5.20
CA GLU A 31 -28.63 -7.37 4.35
C GLU A 31 -27.85 -6.48 3.37
N ALA A 32 -26.53 -6.44 3.55
CA ALA A 32 -25.66 -5.93 2.51
C ALA A 32 -26.03 -6.72 1.24
N PRO A 33 -26.28 -6.06 0.10
CA PRO A 33 -26.54 -6.78 -1.13
C PRO A 33 -25.36 -7.72 -1.36
N SER A 34 -25.65 -9.02 -1.49
CA SER A 34 -24.69 -10.04 -1.88
C SER A 34 -24.04 -9.56 -3.17
N GLY A 35 -22.83 -9.00 -3.05
CA GLY A 35 -22.09 -8.46 -4.16
C GLY A 35 -21.86 -9.57 -5.17
N SER A 36 -22.39 -9.40 -6.37
CA SER A 36 -21.97 -10.15 -7.55
C SER A 36 -20.45 -10.15 -7.64
N ALA A 37 -19.86 -11.25 -8.05
CA ALA A 37 -18.40 -11.42 -8.23
C ALA A 37 -17.80 -10.53 -9.35
N GLY A 38 -18.51 -9.49 -9.80
CA GLY A 38 -18.10 -8.49 -10.80
C GLY A 38 -18.18 -7.08 -10.24
N GLY A 39 -17.41 -6.15 -10.80
CA GLY A 39 -17.49 -4.72 -10.53
C GLY A 39 -18.90 -4.18 -10.82
N GLY A 40 -19.26 -3.08 -10.17
CA GLY A 40 -20.52 -2.38 -10.42
C GLY A 40 -20.42 -1.42 -11.62
N LYS A 41 -21.56 -0.85 -12.00
CA LYS A 41 -21.57 0.27 -12.93
C LYS A 41 -21.70 1.56 -12.14
N TYR A 42 -20.66 2.41 -12.22
CA TYR A 42 -20.60 3.68 -11.51
C TYR A 42 -20.29 4.83 -12.47
N VAL A 43 -20.79 6.00 -12.19
CA VAL A 43 -20.35 7.26 -12.80
C VAL A 43 -19.98 8.24 -11.70
N ILE A 44 -18.74 8.71 -11.71
CA ILE A 44 -18.31 9.84 -10.88
C ILE A 44 -18.62 11.08 -11.69
N ARG A 45 -19.63 11.85 -11.25
CA ARG A 45 -20.25 12.91 -12.03
C ARG A 45 -19.70 14.27 -11.66
N GLY A 46 -19.21 15.03 -12.65
CA GLY A 46 -18.82 16.43 -12.51
C GLY A 46 -17.63 16.62 -11.54
N ALA A 47 -16.62 15.74 -11.61
CA ALA A 47 -15.42 15.89 -10.81
C ALA A 47 -14.74 17.22 -11.15
N SER A 48 -14.47 18.04 -10.13
CA SER A 48 -13.87 19.37 -10.33
C SER A 48 -12.49 19.29 -10.97
N MET A 49 -11.79 18.16 -10.73
CA MET A 49 -10.53 17.84 -11.40
C MET A 49 -10.43 16.32 -11.57
N VAL A 50 -10.10 15.89 -12.80
CA VAL A 50 -9.70 14.51 -13.10
C VAL A 50 -8.24 14.52 -13.54
N LEU A 51 -7.37 13.80 -12.84
CA LEU A 51 -5.99 13.57 -13.23
C LEU A 51 -5.89 12.18 -13.84
N THR A 52 -5.85 12.09 -15.15
CA THR A 52 -5.91 10.79 -15.84
C THR A 52 -4.60 10.03 -15.82
N MET A 53 -3.47 10.69 -15.59
CA MET A 53 -2.10 10.19 -15.82
C MET A 53 -1.87 9.74 -17.27
N ASP A 54 -2.70 10.21 -18.20
CA ASP A 54 -2.58 9.99 -19.64
C ASP A 54 -2.65 11.34 -20.39
N PRO A 55 -1.52 11.88 -20.86
CA PRO A 55 -1.48 13.18 -21.57
C PRO A 55 -2.33 13.24 -22.84
N LYS A 56 -2.77 12.08 -23.36
CA LYS A 56 -3.64 12.04 -24.55
C LYS A 56 -5.10 12.35 -24.23
N LEU A 57 -5.47 12.27 -22.95
CA LEU A 57 -6.87 12.46 -22.49
C LEU A 57 -7.14 13.85 -21.94
N GLY A 58 -6.12 14.62 -21.59
CA GLY A 58 -6.28 15.93 -20.95
C GLY A 58 -5.04 16.80 -21.06
N GLU A 59 -5.02 17.89 -20.31
CA GLU A 59 -3.96 18.89 -20.39
C GLU A 59 -2.74 18.51 -19.55
N GLY A 60 -1.56 18.86 -20.02
CA GLY A 60 -0.28 18.71 -19.34
C GLY A 60 0.14 17.24 -19.12
N PRO A 61 1.23 17.04 -18.38
CA PRO A 61 1.84 15.70 -18.22
C PRO A 61 0.97 14.73 -17.38
N LEU A 62 0.02 15.24 -16.60
CA LEU A 62 -0.89 14.44 -15.79
C LEU A 62 -2.24 14.17 -16.48
N GLY A 63 -2.45 14.69 -17.71
CA GLY A 63 -3.71 14.53 -18.44
C GLY A 63 -4.90 15.09 -17.66
N SER A 64 -4.82 16.37 -17.26
CA SER A 64 -5.79 17.02 -16.38
C SER A 64 -7.05 17.42 -17.14
N LEU A 65 -8.23 17.16 -16.55
CA LEU A 65 -9.54 17.55 -17.08
C LEU A 65 -10.34 18.23 -15.97
N ALA A 66 -10.84 19.44 -16.24
CA ALA A 66 -11.77 20.13 -15.34
C ALA A 66 -13.22 19.75 -15.64
N ASP A 67 -14.05 19.67 -14.60
CA ASP A 67 -15.50 19.41 -14.69
C ASP A 67 -15.84 18.19 -15.58
N ALA A 68 -15.21 17.06 -15.28
CA ALA A 68 -15.32 15.86 -16.07
C ALA A 68 -15.94 14.69 -15.28
N ASP A 69 -16.44 13.72 -16.02
CA ASP A 69 -17.00 12.47 -15.50
C ASP A 69 -16.01 11.32 -15.71
N VAL A 70 -16.07 10.33 -14.81
CA VAL A 70 -15.41 9.02 -14.99
C VAL A 70 -16.48 7.94 -14.93
N LEU A 71 -16.61 7.16 -16.00
CA LEU A 71 -17.55 6.04 -16.10
C LEU A 71 -16.80 4.73 -15.88
N ILE A 72 -17.23 3.97 -14.89
CA ILE A 72 -16.77 2.62 -14.58
C ILE A 72 -17.86 1.63 -15.03
N GLU A 73 -17.46 0.59 -15.73
CA GLU A 73 -18.33 -0.52 -16.12
C GLU A 73 -17.63 -1.84 -15.84
N ASP A 74 -18.23 -2.65 -14.99
CA ASP A 74 -17.66 -3.89 -14.47
C ASP A 74 -16.31 -3.64 -13.78
N THR A 75 -15.21 -4.17 -14.33
CA THR A 75 -13.89 -4.03 -13.76
C THR A 75 -13.05 -2.90 -14.40
N LYS A 76 -13.62 -2.14 -15.35
CA LYS A 76 -12.85 -1.26 -16.22
C LYS A 76 -13.33 0.18 -16.18
N ILE A 77 -12.40 1.07 -16.46
CA ILE A 77 -12.70 2.45 -16.88
C ILE A 77 -13.28 2.39 -18.28
N LYS A 78 -14.53 2.80 -18.42
CA LYS A 78 -15.24 2.79 -19.71
C LYS A 78 -14.99 4.05 -20.53
N ALA A 79 -15.04 5.19 -19.84
CA ALA A 79 -14.85 6.50 -20.46
C ALA A 79 -14.46 7.54 -19.41
N VAL A 80 -13.73 8.57 -19.88
CA VAL A 80 -13.41 9.80 -19.14
C VAL A 80 -13.72 10.98 -20.04
N GLY A 81 -14.47 11.97 -19.55
CA GLY A 81 -14.85 13.14 -20.37
C GLY A 81 -16.05 13.88 -19.77
N LYS A 82 -16.58 14.87 -20.51
CA LYS A 82 -17.72 15.67 -20.03
C LYS A 82 -19.05 15.06 -20.47
N ASN A 83 -20.06 15.16 -19.59
CA ASN A 83 -21.46 14.79 -19.89
C ASN A 83 -21.61 13.36 -20.44
N LEU A 84 -20.92 12.40 -19.86
CA LEU A 84 -20.98 11.01 -20.28
C LEU A 84 -22.39 10.42 -20.10
N ASP A 85 -22.89 9.70 -21.13
CA ASP A 85 -24.07 8.86 -20.95
C ASP A 85 -23.73 7.67 -20.06
N ALA A 86 -24.28 7.66 -18.87
CA ALA A 86 -24.02 6.64 -17.85
C ALA A 86 -25.18 5.61 -17.73
N GLY A 87 -26.29 5.81 -18.44
CA GLY A 87 -27.45 4.95 -18.35
C GLY A 87 -27.91 4.77 -16.89
N ARG A 88 -27.94 3.51 -16.41
CA ARG A 88 -28.36 3.17 -15.02
C ARG A 88 -27.17 3.03 -14.03
N ALA A 89 -26.04 3.70 -14.28
CA ALA A 89 -24.91 3.66 -13.38
C ALA A 89 -25.23 4.29 -12.01
N GLN A 90 -24.67 3.74 -10.95
CA GLN A 90 -24.72 4.40 -9.64
C GLN A 90 -23.92 5.70 -9.70
N VAL A 91 -24.55 6.80 -9.29
CA VAL A 91 -23.91 8.13 -9.33
C VAL A 91 -23.11 8.36 -8.05
N VAL A 92 -21.84 8.75 -8.23
CA VAL A 92 -20.98 9.30 -7.18
C VAL A 92 -20.81 10.79 -7.47
N ASP A 93 -21.14 11.65 -6.51
CA ASP A 93 -20.98 13.09 -6.67
C ASP A 93 -19.48 13.47 -6.65
N GLY A 94 -19.00 13.99 -7.79
CA GLY A 94 -17.61 14.42 -7.99
C GLY A 94 -17.39 15.92 -7.77
N ARG A 95 -18.45 16.71 -7.54
CA ARG A 95 -18.33 18.17 -7.38
C ARG A 95 -17.50 18.52 -6.16
N GLY A 96 -16.48 19.36 -6.37
CA GLY A 96 -15.53 19.72 -5.33
C GLY A 96 -14.50 18.62 -5.01
N LYS A 97 -14.45 17.58 -5.84
CA LYS A 97 -13.54 16.44 -5.65
C LYS A 97 -12.54 16.30 -6.79
N ILE A 98 -11.45 15.59 -6.48
CA ILE A 98 -10.44 15.16 -7.44
C ILE A 98 -10.63 13.66 -7.68
N VAL A 99 -10.57 13.23 -8.94
CA VAL A 99 -10.53 11.82 -9.31
C VAL A 99 -9.19 11.53 -9.95
N MET A 100 -8.51 10.48 -9.49
CA MET A 100 -7.22 10.06 -10.02
C MET A 100 -7.04 8.55 -9.89
N PRO A 101 -6.05 7.93 -10.56
CA PRO A 101 -5.71 6.55 -10.30
C PRO A 101 -5.42 6.32 -8.83
N GLY A 102 -5.69 5.12 -8.33
CA GLY A 102 -5.24 4.72 -7.01
C GLY A 102 -3.71 4.68 -6.94
N PHE A 103 -3.19 4.82 -5.75
CA PHE A 103 -1.74 4.74 -5.53
C PHE A 103 -1.24 3.31 -5.69
N VAL A 104 0.00 3.20 -6.18
CA VAL A 104 0.76 1.97 -6.32
C VAL A 104 1.92 2.02 -5.35
N ASP A 105 1.88 1.17 -4.33
CA ASP A 105 2.92 1.00 -3.32
C ASP A 105 3.86 -0.13 -3.77
N LEU A 106 5.09 0.25 -4.15
CA LEU A 106 6.06 -0.68 -4.74
C LEU A 106 6.76 -1.58 -3.72
N HIS A 107 6.69 -1.24 -2.45
CA HIS A 107 7.41 -1.98 -1.41
C HIS A 107 6.75 -1.77 -0.06
N ASN A 108 6.30 -2.86 0.52
CA ASN A 108 5.73 -2.91 1.86
C ASN A 108 6.04 -4.26 2.53
N HIS A 109 5.98 -4.29 3.84
CA HIS A 109 6.02 -5.49 4.67
C HIS A 109 4.75 -5.49 5.52
N LEU A 110 3.61 -5.88 4.94
CA LEU A 110 2.29 -5.68 5.54
C LEU A 110 2.15 -6.28 6.96
N TRP A 111 2.76 -7.45 7.21
CA TRP A 111 2.74 -8.07 8.52
C TRP A 111 3.36 -7.21 9.63
N GLN A 112 4.29 -6.31 9.27
CA GLN A 112 4.97 -5.44 10.22
C GLN A 112 4.05 -4.39 10.87
N ALA A 113 2.80 -4.30 10.43
CA ALA A 113 1.77 -3.54 11.15
C ALA A 113 1.67 -3.98 12.63
N LEU A 114 2.03 -5.23 12.95
CA LEU A 114 2.04 -5.75 14.33
C LEU A 114 3.21 -5.25 15.18
N ILE A 115 4.25 -4.71 14.56
CA ILE A 115 5.47 -4.24 15.25
C ILE A 115 5.71 -2.73 15.04
N ARG A 116 4.69 -1.99 14.66
CA ARG A 116 4.75 -0.51 14.56
C ARG A 116 5.30 0.09 15.84
N GLY A 117 6.22 1.05 15.71
CA GLY A 117 6.87 1.70 16.84
C GLY A 117 8.04 0.92 17.48
N CYS A 118 8.33 -0.30 17.03
CA CYS A 118 9.46 -1.07 17.54
C CYS A 118 10.79 -0.36 17.22
N ALA A 119 11.65 -0.21 18.24
CA ALA A 119 13.04 0.29 18.13
C ALA A 119 13.19 1.55 17.26
N GLY A 120 12.40 2.58 17.53
CA GLY A 120 12.32 3.82 16.74
C GLY A 120 13.59 4.66 16.69
N ASP A 121 14.56 4.35 17.54
CA ASP A 121 15.86 5.03 17.67
C ASP A 121 17.05 4.25 17.07
N LYS A 122 16.77 3.16 16.34
CA LYS A 122 17.81 2.30 15.75
C LYS A 122 17.91 2.49 14.24
N GLU A 123 19.14 2.36 13.74
CA GLU A 123 19.44 2.15 12.33
C GLU A 123 19.00 0.73 11.89
N LEU A 124 19.09 0.41 10.59
CA LEU A 124 18.55 -0.80 9.99
C LEU A 124 18.94 -2.09 10.74
N ASN A 125 20.24 -2.32 10.96
CA ASN A 125 20.72 -3.57 11.57
C ASN A 125 20.27 -3.71 13.03
N GLY A 126 20.28 -2.59 13.78
CA GLY A 126 19.78 -2.53 15.15
C GLY A 126 18.29 -2.78 15.21
N TRP A 127 17.52 -2.20 14.29
CA TRP A 127 16.08 -2.42 14.17
C TRP A 127 15.76 -3.87 13.79
N LEU A 128 16.41 -4.42 12.75
CA LEU A 128 16.25 -5.82 12.35
C LEU A 128 16.58 -6.77 13.50
N GLY A 129 17.70 -6.54 14.19
CA GLY A 129 18.16 -7.36 15.32
C GLY A 129 17.18 -7.39 16.48
N LYS A 130 16.46 -6.30 16.73
CA LYS A 130 15.48 -6.20 17.80
C LYS A 130 14.07 -6.62 17.39
N CYS A 131 13.62 -6.27 16.19
CA CYS A 131 12.21 -6.35 15.83
C CYS A 131 11.85 -7.50 14.86
N VAL A 132 12.80 -8.00 14.07
CA VAL A 132 12.53 -8.96 12.98
C VAL A 132 13.27 -10.29 13.15
N LEU A 133 14.62 -10.23 13.27
CA LEU A 133 15.45 -11.45 13.29
C LEU A 133 15.09 -12.46 14.38
N PRO A 134 14.68 -12.05 15.61
CA PRO A 134 14.24 -12.97 16.63
C PRO A 134 13.06 -13.85 16.23
N LEU A 135 12.20 -13.36 15.32
CA LEU A 135 11.01 -14.08 14.86
C LEU A 135 11.34 -15.26 13.95
N TYR A 136 12.51 -15.25 13.27
CA TYR A 136 12.96 -16.42 12.50
C TYR A 136 13.19 -17.66 13.39
N LYS A 137 13.60 -17.46 14.65
CA LYS A 137 13.78 -18.55 15.61
C LYS A 137 12.46 -18.95 16.27
N ASN A 138 11.60 -18.00 16.53
CA ASN A 138 10.38 -18.16 17.32
C ASN A 138 9.13 -18.43 16.47
N GLN A 139 9.26 -18.41 15.16
CA GLN A 139 8.32 -18.81 14.12
C GLN A 139 6.87 -18.35 14.38
N PRO A 140 6.51 -17.12 14.00
CA PRO A 140 5.13 -16.65 14.09
C PRO A 140 4.20 -17.54 13.25
N THR A 141 2.93 -17.55 13.65
CA THR A 141 1.91 -18.46 13.13
C THR A 141 1.18 -17.92 11.89
N ASP A 142 0.36 -18.74 11.22
CA ASP A 142 -0.63 -18.32 10.21
C ASP A 142 -1.53 -17.20 10.74
N ALA A 143 -2.01 -17.31 11.98
CA ALA A 143 -2.88 -16.31 12.58
C ALA A 143 -2.18 -14.94 12.78
N ASP A 144 -0.89 -14.94 13.08
CA ASP A 144 -0.10 -13.71 13.23
C ASP A 144 0.12 -13.07 11.85
N GLY A 145 0.51 -13.86 10.85
CA GLY A 145 0.63 -13.38 9.47
C GLY A 145 -0.68 -12.80 8.93
N TYR A 146 -1.79 -13.51 9.16
CA TYR A 146 -3.12 -13.03 8.77
C TYR A 146 -3.49 -11.72 9.46
N ALA A 147 -3.35 -11.64 10.78
CA ALA A 147 -3.76 -10.45 11.55
C ALA A 147 -2.97 -9.19 11.14
N GLY A 148 -1.66 -9.33 10.95
CA GLY A 148 -0.81 -8.22 10.50
C GLY A 148 -1.14 -7.74 9.09
N ALA A 149 -1.18 -8.66 8.14
CA ALA A 149 -1.51 -8.33 6.76
C ALA A 149 -2.96 -7.80 6.63
N ARG A 150 -3.92 -8.37 7.39
CA ARG A 150 -5.31 -7.89 7.38
C ARG A 150 -5.45 -6.46 7.89
N LEU A 151 -4.78 -6.12 9.00
CA LEU A 151 -4.75 -4.74 9.51
C LEU A 151 -4.14 -3.80 8.47
N ALA A 152 -2.97 -4.16 7.92
CA ALA A 152 -2.26 -3.32 6.96
C ALA A 152 -3.03 -3.12 5.65
N THR A 153 -3.69 -4.16 5.10
CA THR A 153 -4.49 -4.03 3.87
C THR A 153 -5.64 -3.03 4.04
N LEU A 154 -6.30 -3.00 5.20
CA LEU A 154 -7.35 -2.02 5.47
C LEU A 154 -6.79 -0.60 5.60
N ASP A 155 -5.63 -0.48 6.24
CA ASP A 155 -4.96 0.80 6.42
C ASP A 155 -4.55 1.40 5.07
N VAL A 156 -3.85 0.64 4.20
CA VAL A 156 -3.45 1.13 2.88
C VAL A 156 -4.65 1.45 1.96
N ILE A 157 -5.72 0.63 1.97
CA ILE A 157 -6.95 0.95 1.25
C ILE A 157 -7.54 2.28 1.74
N SER A 158 -7.53 2.51 3.06
CA SER A 158 -8.11 3.71 3.65
C SER A 158 -7.44 5.00 3.18
N THR A 159 -6.19 4.90 2.72
CA THR A 159 -5.35 6.03 2.27
C THR A 159 -5.29 6.20 0.74
N GLY A 160 -6.01 5.37 -0.03
CA GLY A 160 -6.09 5.50 -1.48
C GLY A 160 -5.16 4.58 -2.29
N ILE A 161 -4.45 3.67 -1.62
CA ILE A 161 -3.62 2.67 -2.29
C ILE A 161 -4.54 1.56 -2.84
N THR A 162 -4.35 1.24 -4.12
CA THR A 162 -5.12 0.21 -4.84
C THR A 162 -4.27 -0.98 -5.26
N THR A 163 -2.95 -0.79 -5.31
CA THR A 163 -1.98 -1.85 -5.60
C THR A 163 -0.84 -1.78 -4.59
N VAL A 164 -0.46 -2.93 -4.01
CA VAL A 164 0.62 -3.01 -3.02
C VAL A 164 1.53 -4.19 -3.30
N THR A 165 2.85 -4.00 -3.21
CA THR A 165 3.80 -5.10 -3.13
C THR A 165 4.03 -5.44 -1.66
N ASP A 166 3.63 -6.67 -1.26
CA ASP A 166 3.94 -7.22 0.07
C ASP A 166 5.22 -8.06 -0.01
N TRP A 167 6.35 -7.49 0.41
CA TRP A 167 7.60 -8.22 0.57
C TRP A 167 7.53 -9.03 1.86
N SER A 168 6.98 -10.24 1.75
CA SER A 168 6.77 -11.13 2.88
C SER A 168 8.09 -11.73 3.37
N HIS A 169 8.37 -11.59 4.67
CA HIS A 169 9.53 -12.26 5.28
C HIS A 169 9.41 -13.78 5.25
N ALA A 170 8.20 -14.32 5.08
CA ALA A 170 7.92 -15.76 4.97
C ALA A 170 8.72 -16.57 6.01
N PHE A 171 8.64 -16.20 7.30
CA PHE A 171 9.34 -16.90 8.39
C PHE A 171 9.17 -18.42 8.33
N ASN A 172 8.00 -18.85 7.84
CA ASN A 172 7.65 -20.23 7.50
C ASN A 172 6.45 -20.22 6.52
N ALA A 173 6.11 -21.39 5.96
CA ALA A 173 5.03 -21.53 5.01
C ALA A 173 3.64 -21.17 5.58
N ASP A 174 3.38 -21.48 6.84
CA ASP A 174 2.10 -21.17 7.50
C ASP A 174 1.93 -19.65 7.68
N PHE A 175 2.97 -18.94 8.06
CA PHE A 175 2.94 -17.48 8.16
C PHE A 175 2.66 -16.83 6.80
N ALA A 176 3.34 -17.27 5.74
CA ALA A 176 3.10 -16.78 4.37
C ALA A 176 1.67 -17.07 3.89
N LYS A 177 1.11 -18.23 4.25
CA LYS A 177 -0.28 -18.60 3.99
C LYS A 177 -1.27 -17.63 4.67
N GLY A 178 -1.00 -17.23 5.91
CA GLY A 178 -1.78 -16.22 6.63
C GLY A 178 -1.78 -14.87 5.90
N ASN A 179 -0.61 -14.40 5.46
CA ASN A 179 -0.49 -13.16 4.68
C ASN A 179 -1.29 -13.24 3.37
N LEU A 180 -1.12 -14.30 2.60
CA LEU A 180 -1.81 -14.51 1.32
C LEU A 180 -3.33 -14.58 1.48
N ARG A 181 -3.83 -15.21 2.57
CA ARG A 181 -5.25 -15.24 2.88
C ARG A 181 -5.80 -13.85 3.13
N ALA A 182 -5.10 -13.04 3.94
CA ALA A 182 -5.51 -11.66 4.22
C ALA A 182 -5.52 -10.79 2.96
N LEU A 183 -4.51 -10.93 2.10
CA LEU A 183 -4.43 -10.26 0.81
C LEU A 183 -5.59 -10.67 -0.11
N GLY A 184 -5.86 -11.97 -0.25
CA GLY A 184 -6.95 -12.48 -1.07
C GLY A 184 -8.33 -11.99 -0.62
N GLU A 185 -8.59 -11.90 0.69
CA GLU A 185 -9.83 -11.41 1.26
C GLU A 185 -9.99 -9.88 1.18
N SER A 186 -8.90 -9.13 1.00
CA SER A 186 -8.94 -7.66 0.96
C SER A 186 -9.57 -7.09 -0.30
N ASN A 187 -9.60 -7.84 -1.39
CA ASN A 187 -9.89 -7.40 -2.75
C ASN A 187 -8.97 -6.27 -3.26
N LEU A 188 -7.83 -6.09 -2.64
CA LEU A 188 -6.76 -5.20 -3.07
C LEU A 188 -5.97 -5.89 -4.20
N ARG A 189 -5.49 -5.15 -5.19
CA ARG A 189 -4.49 -5.68 -6.11
C ARG A 189 -3.16 -5.79 -5.40
N PHE A 190 -2.47 -6.92 -5.53
CA PHE A 190 -1.22 -7.13 -4.81
C PHE A 190 -0.18 -7.88 -5.62
N VAL A 191 1.07 -7.60 -5.30
CA VAL A 191 2.24 -8.38 -5.69
C VAL A 191 2.80 -9.01 -4.43
N PHE A 192 2.84 -10.34 -4.37
CA PHE A 192 3.40 -11.05 -3.24
C PHE A 192 4.88 -11.38 -3.54
N SER A 193 5.79 -10.67 -2.90
CA SER A 193 7.22 -10.92 -3.02
C SER A 193 7.62 -11.95 -1.98
N TYR A 194 7.74 -13.22 -2.42
CA TYR A 194 7.97 -14.36 -1.54
C TYR A 194 9.46 -14.53 -1.25
N ASN A 195 9.87 -14.36 0.00
CA ASN A 195 11.25 -14.58 0.45
C ASN A 195 11.43 -15.99 1.01
N GLY A 196 12.60 -16.60 0.82
CA GLY A 196 12.96 -17.86 1.48
C GLY A 196 13.28 -19.04 0.56
N THR A 197 14.17 -18.86 -0.40
CA THR A 197 14.43 -19.81 -1.49
C THR A 197 15.57 -20.80 -1.27
N THR A 198 16.25 -20.77 -0.12
CA THR A 198 17.38 -21.72 0.17
C THR A 198 16.94 -23.14 0.45
N ASN A 199 15.67 -23.37 0.73
CA ASN A 199 15.12 -24.67 1.07
C ASN A 199 14.27 -25.22 -0.09
N ALA A 200 14.56 -26.43 -0.56
CA ALA A 200 13.82 -27.08 -1.65
C ALA A 200 12.31 -27.20 -1.35
N ALA A 201 11.93 -27.53 -0.10
CA ALA A 201 10.54 -27.62 0.29
C ALA A 201 9.81 -26.26 0.17
N LEU A 202 10.51 -25.16 0.45
CA LEU A 202 9.95 -23.81 0.30
C LEU A 202 9.86 -23.41 -1.18
N GLN A 203 10.80 -23.81 -2.03
CA GLN A 203 10.67 -23.61 -3.48
C GLN A 203 9.46 -24.33 -4.05
N ASP A 204 9.19 -25.57 -3.60
CA ASP A 204 8.01 -26.34 -4.01
C ASP A 204 6.72 -25.65 -3.51
N GLU A 205 6.72 -25.10 -2.32
CA GLU A 205 5.63 -24.30 -1.80
C GLU A 205 5.39 -23.05 -2.65
N ILE A 206 6.43 -22.32 -3.06
CA ILE A 206 6.31 -21.15 -3.94
C ILE A 206 5.70 -21.55 -5.29
N ARG A 207 6.14 -22.68 -5.90
CA ARG A 207 5.54 -23.21 -7.13
C ARG A 207 4.05 -23.53 -6.95
N ARG A 208 3.71 -24.13 -5.80
CA ARG A 208 2.31 -24.41 -5.44
C ARG A 208 1.50 -23.14 -5.28
N VAL A 209 2.01 -22.17 -4.53
CA VAL A 209 1.35 -20.86 -4.31
C VAL A 209 1.12 -20.17 -5.65
N LYS A 210 2.11 -20.15 -6.54
CA LYS A 210 1.91 -19.57 -7.89
C LYS A 210 0.74 -20.24 -8.60
N ARG A 211 0.75 -21.55 -8.73
CA ARG A 211 -0.26 -22.33 -9.48
C ARG A 211 -1.65 -22.28 -8.86
N GLU A 212 -1.75 -22.34 -7.51
CA GLU A 212 -3.01 -22.57 -6.81
C GLU A 212 -3.65 -21.30 -6.25
N VAL A 213 -2.86 -20.24 -6.03
CA VAL A 213 -3.32 -18.99 -5.45
C VAL A 213 -3.17 -17.83 -6.43
N ILE A 214 -1.95 -17.58 -6.91
CA ILE A 214 -1.66 -16.40 -7.74
C ILE A 214 -2.33 -16.52 -9.11
N ASP A 215 -2.10 -17.60 -9.84
CA ASP A 215 -2.61 -17.78 -11.21
C ASP A 215 -4.16 -17.88 -11.26
N LYS A 216 -4.80 -18.06 -10.11
CA LYS A 216 -6.28 -18.14 -10.00
C LYS A 216 -6.93 -16.84 -9.54
N ASN A 217 -6.16 -15.87 -9.09
CA ASN A 217 -6.67 -14.59 -8.62
C ASN A 217 -6.23 -13.45 -9.56
N PRO A 218 -7.16 -12.80 -10.29
CA PRO A 218 -6.80 -11.75 -11.26
C PRO A 218 -6.23 -10.48 -10.61
N LEU A 219 -6.26 -10.38 -9.29
CA LEU A 219 -5.65 -9.27 -8.55
C LEU A 219 -4.25 -9.60 -8.01
N ALA A 220 -3.80 -10.85 -8.16
CA ALA A 220 -2.58 -11.34 -7.54
C ALA A 220 -1.44 -11.47 -8.54
N HIS A 221 -0.25 -11.03 -8.14
CA HIS A 221 1.01 -11.20 -8.87
C HIS A 221 2.06 -11.77 -7.91
N LEU A 222 3.12 -12.35 -8.45
CA LEU A 222 4.21 -12.95 -7.67
C LEU A 222 5.55 -12.34 -8.08
N GLU A 223 6.40 -12.12 -7.08
CA GLU A 223 7.83 -11.87 -7.22
C GLU A 223 8.60 -12.80 -6.29
N ILE A 224 9.87 -13.03 -6.56
CA ILE A 224 10.77 -13.73 -5.64
C ILE A 224 11.58 -12.70 -4.88
N GLY A 225 11.41 -12.67 -3.55
CA GLY A 225 12.15 -11.77 -2.65
C GLY A 225 13.46 -12.39 -2.21
N THR A 226 14.55 -11.61 -2.16
CA THR A 226 15.83 -12.05 -1.59
C THR A 226 16.71 -10.87 -1.17
N HIS A 227 17.77 -11.15 -0.37
CA HIS A 227 18.78 -10.17 0.02
C HIS A 227 20.09 -10.50 -0.69
N PRO A 228 20.57 -9.69 -1.66
CA PRO A 228 21.82 -9.93 -2.34
C PRO A 228 23.02 -9.66 -1.40
N SER A 229 23.98 -10.58 -1.37
CA SER A 229 25.31 -10.36 -0.81
C SER A 229 26.24 -11.50 -1.22
N THR A 230 27.53 -11.27 -1.19
CA THR A 230 28.52 -12.33 -1.46
C THR A 230 28.45 -13.43 -0.40
N GLY A 231 28.15 -13.08 0.86
CA GLY A 231 27.96 -14.03 1.97
C GLY A 231 26.67 -14.86 1.86
N ASN A 232 25.64 -14.38 1.12
CA ASN A 232 24.37 -15.07 0.91
C ASN A 232 24.16 -15.48 -0.57
N PHE A 233 25.25 -15.62 -1.32
CA PHE A 233 25.20 -15.93 -2.75
C PHE A 233 24.37 -17.18 -3.10
N PRO A 234 24.43 -18.31 -2.36
CA PRO A 234 23.59 -19.48 -2.68
C PRO A 234 22.09 -19.19 -2.64
N SER A 235 21.63 -18.33 -1.72
CA SER A 235 20.23 -17.92 -1.66
C SER A 235 19.84 -17.05 -2.85
N LEU A 236 20.67 -16.08 -3.21
CA LEU A 236 20.44 -15.22 -4.36
C LEU A 236 20.40 -16.02 -5.67
N ASP A 237 21.36 -16.93 -5.89
CA ASP A 237 21.43 -17.78 -7.08
C ASP A 237 20.20 -18.70 -7.20
N ALA A 238 19.77 -19.31 -6.08
CA ALA A 238 18.55 -20.10 -6.04
C ALA A 238 17.29 -19.27 -6.30
N SER A 239 17.22 -18.04 -5.77
CA SER A 239 16.11 -17.11 -5.99
C SER A 239 16.03 -16.69 -7.45
N GLU A 240 17.14 -16.32 -8.07
CA GLU A 240 17.16 -15.93 -9.48
C GLU A 240 16.79 -17.09 -10.41
N LYS A 241 17.28 -18.29 -10.13
CA LYS A 241 16.89 -19.50 -10.89
C LYS A 241 15.39 -19.76 -10.80
N LEU A 242 14.82 -19.68 -9.60
CA LEU A 242 13.38 -19.88 -9.39
C LEU A 242 12.56 -18.76 -10.05
N ALA A 243 12.99 -17.50 -9.96
CA ALA A 243 12.32 -16.38 -10.62
C ALA A 243 12.28 -16.57 -12.15
N ARG A 244 13.39 -17.00 -12.76
CA ARG A 244 13.43 -17.34 -14.20
C ARG A 244 12.54 -18.53 -14.56
N GLU A 245 12.59 -19.60 -13.76
CA GLU A 245 11.74 -20.79 -13.94
C GLU A 245 10.26 -20.43 -13.96
N LEU A 246 9.84 -19.57 -13.01
CA LEU A 246 8.45 -19.19 -12.85
C LEU A 246 8.03 -18.02 -13.77
N GLY A 247 8.98 -17.40 -14.48
CA GLY A 247 8.71 -16.23 -15.32
C GLY A 247 8.26 -14.99 -14.54
N VAL A 248 8.79 -14.80 -13.32
CA VAL A 248 8.43 -13.69 -12.42
C VAL A 248 9.65 -12.80 -12.12
N PRO A 249 9.43 -11.54 -11.70
CA PRO A 249 10.50 -10.65 -11.27
C PRO A 249 11.25 -11.18 -10.04
N LEU A 250 12.53 -10.79 -9.92
CA LEU A 250 13.28 -10.83 -8.68
C LEU A 250 13.13 -9.48 -7.96
N ASN A 251 12.94 -9.47 -6.65
CA ASN A 251 12.80 -8.27 -5.83
C ASN A 251 13.82 -8.30 -4.68
N VAL A 252 14.63 -7.26 -4.56
CA VAL A 252 15.76 -7.22 -3.62
C VAL A 252 15.81 -5.92 -2.82
N HIS A 253 16.27 -6.00 -1.56
CA HIS A 253 16.76 -4.82 -0.85
C HIS A 253 18.20 -4.57 -1.33
N LEU A 254 18.48 -3.37 -1.82
CA LEU A 254 19.75 -3.06 -2.46
C LEU A 254 20.31 -1.72 -1.98
N LEU A 255 21.56 -1.75 -1.46
CA LEU A 255 22.32 -0.56 -1.09
C LEU A 255 21.53 0.43 -0.20
N GLU A 256 20.81 -0.11 0.78
CA GLU A 256 19.93 0.66 1.65
C GLU A 256 20.72 1.39 2.74
N SER A 257 21.59 0.67 3.45
CA SER A 257 22.35 1.20 4.57
C SER A 257 23.80 1.48 4.20
N LYS A 258 24.49 2.30 5.03
CA LYS A 258 25.92 2.58 4.85
C LYS A 258 26.82 1.33 4.92
N ALA A 259 26.32 0.23 5.52
CA ALA A 259 27.04 -1.03 5.61
C ALA A 259 26.93 -1.89 4.34
N ASP A 260 25.87 -1.70 3.54
CA ASP A 260 25.54 -2.58 2.44
C ASP A 260 26.61 -2.66 1.32
N PRO A 261 27.26 -1.57 0.91
CA PRO A 261 28.31 -1.66 -0.11
C PRO A 261 29.42 -2.66 0.25
N ALA A 262 29.77 -2.77 1.55
CA ALA A 262 30.79 -3.71 2.01
C ALA A 262 30.36 -5.18 1.99
N THR A 263 29.07 -5.47 1.79
CA THR A 263 28.54 -6.85 1.70
C THR A 263 28.64 -7.46 0.29
N GLY A 264 29.09 -6.68 -0.70
CA GLY A 264 29.28 -7.13 -2.07
C GLY A 264 27.96 -7.37 -2.83
N GLN A 265 26.92 -6.58 -2.57
CA GLN A 265 25.59 -6.76 -3.15
C GLN A 265 25.61 -6.72 -4.69
N MET A 266 26.25 -5.70 -5.28
CA MET A 266 26.35 -5.54 -6.73
C MET A 266 27.18 -6.67 -7.37
N GLU A 267 28.27 -7.10 -6.73
CA GLU A 267 29.08 -8.22 -7.17
C GLU A 267 28.25 -9.52 -7.20
N ALA A 268 27.48 -9.78 -6.15
CA ALA A 268 26.61 -10.95 -6.05
C ALA A 268 25.53 -10.94 -7.17
N LEU A 269 24.90 -9.78 -7.44
CA LEU A 269 23.92 -9.66 -8.52
C LEU A 269 24.52 -9.93 -9.89
N ARG A 270 25.73 -9.40 -10.19
CA ARG A 270 26.47 -9.69 -11.43
C ARG A 270 26.74 -11.19 -11.57
N LYS A 271 27.28 -11.80 -10.53
CA LYS A 271 27.63 -13.23 -10.52
C LYS A 271 26.42 -14.15 -10.70
N ALA A 272 25.26 -13.78 -10.14
CA ALA A 272 23.99 -14.51 -10.32
C ALA A 272 23.34 -14.26 -11.70
N GLY A 273 23.83 -13.30 -12.50
CA GLY A 273 23.16 -12.85 -13.71
C GLY A 273 21.80 -12.19 -13.44
N ALA A 274 21.63 -11.63 -12.23
CA ALA A 274 20.36 -11.03 -11.78
C ALA A 274 20.19 -9.57 -12.20
N LEU A 275 21.25 -8.90 -12.68
CA LEU A 275 21.16 -7.56 -13.28
C LEU A 275 20.52 -7.67 -14.67
N ARG A 276 19.20 -7.60 -14.71
CA ARG A 276 18.40 -7.74 -15.93
C ARG A 276 17.09 -6.96 -15.81
N SER A 277 16.45 -6.70 -16.95
CA SER A 277 15.11 -6.12 -16.98
C SER A 277 14.13 -6.95 -16.15
N GLY A 278 13.33 -6.28 -15.34
CA GLY A 278 12.39 -6.89 -14.40
C GLY A 278 12.93 -7.07 -12.98
N LEU A 279 14.24 -6.85 -12.72
CA LEU A 279 14.72 -6.74 -11.34
C LEU A 279 14.11 -5.51 -10.67
N VAL A 280 13.51 -5.70 -9.49
CA VAL A 280 13.03 -4.61 -8.62
C VAL A 280 14.02 -4.44 -7.47
N ALA A 281 14.60 -3.26 -7.35
CA ALA A 281 15.55 -2.90 -6.31
C ALA A 281 14.92 -1.89 -5.35
N ASN A 282 14.77 -2.26 -4.10
CA ASN A 282 14.26 -1.37 -3.07
C ASN A 282 15.40 -0.52 -2.52
N HIS A 283 15.10 0.75 -2.20
CA HIS A 283 15.98 1.75 -1.58
C HIS A 283 17.03 2.36 -2.50
N VAL A 284 18.09 1.67 -2.86
CA VAL A 284 19.21 2.12 -3.74
C VAL A 284 19.81 3.47 -3.27
N ILE A 285 20.02 3.61 -1.96
CA ILE A 285 20.47 4.87 -1.32
C ILE A 285 21.96 5.09 -1.52
N GLN A 286 22.78 4.04 -1.33
CA GLN A 286 24.24 4.13 -1.27
C GLN A 286 24.92 3.87 -2.63
N ALA A 287 24.14 3.87 -3.73
CA ALA A 287 24.68 3.59 -5.06
C ALA A 287 25.65 4.67 -5.55
N THR A 288 26.77 4.26 -6.09
CA THR A 288 27.72 5.10 -6.82
C THR A 288 27.21 5.46 -8.22
N ASP A 289 27.86 6.41 -8.91
CA ASP A 289 27.50 6.73 -10.31
C ASP A 289 27.63 5.52 -11.24
N ALA A 290 28.73 4.76 -11.10
CA ALA A 290 28.97 3.57 -11.88
C ALA A 290 27.91 2.49 -11.65
N GLU A 291 27.47 2.30 -10.42
CA GLU A 291 26.39 1.37 -10.09
C GLU A 291 25.04 1.85 -10.63
N LEU A 292 24.75 3.15 -10.58
CA LEU A 292 23.54 3.71 -11.21
C LEU A 292 23.57 3.54 -12.74
N ASP A 293 24.73 3.71 -13.38
CA ASP A 293 24.88 3.47 -14.82
C ASP A 293 24.62 2.00 -15.18
N GLU A 294 25.11 1.08 -14.36
CA GLU A 294 24.92 -0.36 -14.52
C GLU A 294 23.45 -0.78 -14.31
N LEU A 295 22.80 -0.28 -13.24
CA LEU A 295 21.40 -0.54 -12.95
C LEU A 295 20.49 0.02 -14.05
N ALA A 296 20.80 1.21 -14.58
CA ALA A 296 20.06 1.81 -15.68
C ALA A 296 20.22 1.01 -16.98
N ALA A 297 21.44 0.58 -17.31
CA ALA A 297 21.72 -0.22 -18.51
C ALA A 297 20.99 -1.58 -18.46
N ALA A 298 20.78 -2.13 -17.25
CA ALA A 298 20.05 -3.38 -17.03
C ALA A 298 18.51 -3.19 -16.96
N ASP A 299 17.97 -1.98 -17.13
CA ASP A 299 16.55 -1.63 -16.96
C ASP A 299 16.01 -2.07 -15.58
N VAL A 300 16.81 -1.88 -14.53
CA VAL A 300 16.41 -2.18 -13.15
C VAL A 300 15.39 -1.13 -12.69
N ARG A 301 14.35 -1.59 -12.01
CA ARG A 301 13.26 -0.77 -11.48
C ARG A 301 13.51 -0.48 -10.01
N VAL A 302 13.22 0.73 -9.56
CA VAL A 302 13.55 1.18 -8.20
C VAL A 302 12.30 1.51 -7.40
N ALA A 303 12.19 0.96 -6.21
CA ALA A 303 11.22 1.36 -5.19
C ALA A 303 11.88 2.32 -4.21
N HIS A 304 11.44 3.58 -4.20
CA HIS A 304 11.92 4.61 -3.29
C HIS A 304 11.04 4.71 -2.05
N ASN A 305 11.63 4.49 -0.87
CA ASN A 305 10.96 4.41 0.43
C ASN A 305 11.42 5.57 1.35
N PRO A 306 11.05 6.84 1.06
CA PRO A 306 11.67 8.00 1.70
C PRO A 306 11.47 8.06 3.21
N LEU A 307 10.29 7.71 3.72
CA LEU A 307 9.99 7.78 5.16
C LEU A 307 10.79 6.75 5.96
N SER A 308 10.87 5.52 5.46
CA SER A 308 11.70 4.48 6.08
C SER A 308 13.17 4.87 6.09
N ASN A 309 13.70 5.33 4.94
CA ASN A 309 15.10 5.71 4.83
C ASN A 309 15.46 6.92 5.71
N MET A 310 14.52 7.86 5.92
CA MET A 310 14.65 8.94 6.90
C MET A 310 14.76 8.40 8.31
N ARG A 311 13.81 7.55 8.71
CA ARG A 311 13.72 7.01 10.06
C ARG A 311 14.94 6.16 10.43
N LEU A 312 15.42 5.34 9.50
CA LEU A 312 16.59 4.47 9.68
C LEU A 312 17.92 5.21 9.51
N ALA A 313 17.89 6.51 9.18
CA ALA A 313 19.07 7.31 8.84
C ALA A 313 19.90 6.68 7.71
N SER A 314 19.27 5.99 6.77
CA SER A 314 19.93 5.35 5.62
C SER A 314 20.55 6.37 4.67
N GLY A 315 19.92 7.54 4.53
CA GLY A 315 20.37 8.63 3.66
C GLY A 315 19.28 9.10 2.69
N VAL A 316 19.68 9.84 1.67
CA VAL A 316 18.78 10.38 0.63
C VAL A 316 19.13 9.77 -0.71
N ILE A 317 18.13 9.16 -1.35
CA ILE A 317 18.29 8.60 -2.69
C ILE A 317 18.63 9.68 -3.72
N ARG A 318 19.35 9.31 -4.76
CA ARG A 318 19.81 10.23 -5.81
C ARG A 318 18.81 10.34 -6.98
N LEU A 319 17.58 10.79 -6.71
CA LEU A 319 16.50 10.85 -7.71
C LEU A 319 16.86 11.69 -8.96
N PRO A 320 17.50 12.86 -8.84
CA PRO A 320 17.92 13.62 -10.03
C PRO A 320 18.87 12.82 -10.94
N GLU A 321 19.80 12.06 -10.36
CA GLU A 321 20.76 11.26 -11.11
C GLU A 321 20.11 10.04 -11.76
N MET A 322 19.14 9.42 -11.10
CA MET A 322 18.32 8.33 -11.67
C MET A 322 17.47 8.86 -12.85
N LYS A 323 16.87 10.04 -12.70
CA LYS A 323 16.09 10.68 -13.77
C LYS A 323 16.93 10.93 -15.02
N LYS A 324 18.16 11.45 -14.87
CA LYS A 324 19.11 11.69 -15.99
C LYS A 324 19.41 10.40 -16.76
N ARG A 325 19.39 9.25 -16.07
CA ARG A 325 19.62 7.92 -16.65
C ARG A 325 18.36 7.23 -17.17
N GLY A 326 17.21 7.88 -17.10
CA GLY A 326 15.94 7.32 -17.54
C GLY A 326 15.44 6.14 -16.71
N MET A 327 15.92 5.98 -15.47
CA MET A 327 15.51 4.87 -14.60
C MET A 327 14.03 4.97 -14.22
N LYS A 328 13.36 3.83 -14.13
CA LYS A 328 11.99 3.72 -13.67
C LYS A 328 11.98 3.69 -12.15
N VAL A 329 11.45 4.75 -11.54
CA VAL A 329 11.36 4.89 -10.09
C VAL A 329 9.91 5.11 -9.69
N GLY A 330 9.41 4.30 -8.76
CA GLY A 330 8.14 4.51 -8.09
C GLY A 330 8.33 4.65 -6.58
N LEU A 331 7.23 4.87 -5.85
CA LEU A 331 7.24 5.09 -4.42
C LEU A 331 6.81 3.84 -3.65
N GLY A 332 7.35 3.64 -2.47
CA GLY A 332 6.96 2.60 -1.54
C GLY A 332 6.84 3.11 -0.10
N LEU A 333 6.06 2.40 0.69
CA LEU A 333 5.87 2.69 2.11
C LEU A 333 6.92 2.01 2.98
N ASP A 334 7.45 0.85 2.54
CA ASP A 334 8.17 -0.08 3.39
C ASP A 334 7.25 -0.67 4.51
N GLY A 335 7.76 -1.04 5.67
CA GLY A 335 6.96 -1.70 6.69
C GLY A 335 6.90 -0.94 8.01
N GLY A 336 7.18 -1.63 9.12
CA GLY A 336 7.16 -1.06 10.47
C GLY A 336 8.19 0.04 10.74
N THR A 337 9.06 0.30 9.78
CA THR A 337 10.02 1.40 9.76
C THR A 337 9.43 2.69 9.17
N ASN A 338 8.22 2.63 8.63
CA ASN A 338 7.47 3.78 8.15
C ASN A 338 6.59 4.36 9.27
N ASP A 339 6.38 5.65 9.25
CA ASP A 339 5.56 6.34 10.25
C ASP A 339 4.06 6.15 10.02
N THR A 340 3.65 5.90 8.77
CA THR A 340 2.25 5.89 8.35
C THR A 340 2.06 5.15 7.02
N SER A 341 0.87 4.60 6.79
CA SER A 341 0.47 4.04 5.50
C SER A 341 -0.03 5.11 4.51
N ASP A 342 0.53 6.32 4.58
CA ASP A 342 0.05 7.51 3.85
C ASP A 342 0.98 7.88 2.70
N MET A 343 0.57 7.57 1.45
CA MET A 343 1.31 7.91 0.25
C MET A 343 1.47 9.44 0.06
N PHE A 344 0.58 10.27 0.61
CA PHE A 344 0.76 11.73 0.56
C PHE A 344 1.99 12.17 1.36
N ASN A 345 2.24 11.55 2.53
CA ASN A 345 3.45 11.79 3.30
C ASN A 345 4.70 11.29 2.57
N VAL A 346 4.63 10.13 1.91
CA VAL A 346 5.72 9.61 1.08
C VAL A 346 6.08 10.59 -0.03
N MET A 347 5.07 11.11 -0.75
CA MET A 347 5.29 12.12 -1.80
C MET A 347 5.92 13.40 -1.25
N ARG A 348 5.44 13.91 -0.10
CA ARG A 348 6.03 15.09 0.58
C ARG A 348 7.48 14.86 0.96
N ALA A 349 7.80 13.70 1.51
CA ALA A 349 9.17 13.35 1.88
C ALA A 349 10.06 13.23 0.64
N ALA A 350 9.60 12.58 -0.44
CA ALA A 350 10.35 12.47 -1.68
C ALA A 350 10.72 13.84 -2.28
N VAL A 351 9.79 14.79 -2.30
CA VAL A 351 10.06 16.17 -2.75
C VAL A 351 10.95 16.91 -1.75
N GLY A 352 10.59 16.86 -0.46
CA GLY A 352 11.22 17.67 0.58
C GLY A 352 12.70 17.32 0.78
N LEU A 353 13.04 16.03 0.80
CA LEU A 353 14.41 15.57 0.94
C LEU A 353 15.31 16.04 -0.20
N GLN A 354 14.87 15.95 -1.45
CA GLN A 354 15.67 16.42 -2.59
C GLN A 354 15.89 17.94 -2.52
N ARG A 355 14.84 18.72 -2.25
CA ARG A 355 14.92 20.17 -2.11
C ARG A 355 15.85 20.59 -0.99
N ALA A 356 15.75 19.96 0.18
CA ALA A 356 16.61 20.26 1.33
C ALA A 356 18.08 19.90 1.06
N THR A 357 18.33 18.78 0.39
CA THR A 357 19.70 18.34 0.05
C THR A 357 20.33 19.22 -1.02
N ALA A 358 19.58 19.58 -2.07
CA ALA A 358 20.06 20.42 -3.16
C ALA A 358 20.03 21.92 -2.85
N THR A 359 19.33 22.35 -1.79
CA THR A 359 18.99 23.76 -1.50
C THR A 359 18.37 24.49 -2.70
N ASP A 360 17.57 23.76 -3.51
CA ASP A 360 16.92 24.22 -4.74
C ASP A 360 15.46 23.75 -4.76
N PRO A 361 14.47 24.68 -4.76
CA PRO A 361 13.05 24.31 -4.83
C PRO A 361 12.63 23.74 -6.19
N GLY A 362 13.43 23.94 -7.24
CA GLY A 362 13.19 23.45 -8.60
C GLY A 362 13.78 22.06 -8.89
N VAL A 363 14.53 21.47 -7.95
CA VAL A 363 15.14 20.16 -8.15
C VAL A 363 14.10 19.07 -8.35
N TYR A 364 14.41 18.11 -9.22
CA TYR A 364 13.58 16.90 -9.40
C TYR A 364 13.53 16.05 -8.10
N PRO A 365 12.37 15.51 -7.71
CA PRO A 365 11.09 15.53 -8.41
C PRO A 365 10.23 16.78 -8.10
N THR A 366 9.40 17.18 -9.06
CA THR A 366 8.31 18.15 -8.86
C THR A 366 7.10 17.45 -8.23
N THR A 367 6.08 18.23 -7.86
CA THR A 367 4.80 17.67 -7.37
C THR A 367 4.10 16.81 -8.43
N ALA A 368 4.17 17.18 -9.70
CA ALA A 368 3.64 16.36 -10.78
C ALA A 368 4.42 15.05 -10.97
N ASP A 369 5.74 15.08 -10.81
CA ASP A 369 6.58 13.88 -10.90
C ASP A 369 6.26 12.88 -9.80
N VAL A 370 6.11 13.32 -8.53
CA VAL A 370 5.80 12.38 -7.44
C VAL A 370 4.40 11.81 -7.51
N LEU A 371 3.41 12.56 -8.03
CA LEU A 371 2.09 12.02 -8.32
C LEU A 371 2.16 10.92 -9.38
N ARG A 372 2.96 11.13 -10.42
CA ARG A 372 3.21 10.10 -11.43
C ARG A 372 3.95 8.90 -10.85
N MET A 373 4.98 9.12 -10.01
CA MET A 373 5.72 8.04 -9.34
C MET A 373 4.81 7.20 -8.43
N ALA A 374 3.85 7.83 -7.74
CA ALA A 374 2.89 7.16 -6.87
C ALA A 374 1.76 6.43 -7.62
N THR A 375 1.64 6.60 -8.94
CA THR A 375 0.55 6.04 -9.77
C THR A 375 1.10 5.30 -10.99
N LEU A 376 1.14 5.93 -12.16
CA LEU A 376 1.60 5.32 -13.42
C LEU A 376 3.06 4.87 -13.35
N GLY A 377 3.96 5.67 -12.75
CA GLY A 377 5.37 5.31 -12.58
C GLY A 377 5.56 4.06 -11.70
N GLY A 378 4.74 3.93 -10.65
CA GLY A 378 4.68 2.71 -9.83
C GLY A 378 4.20 1.50 -10.64
N ALA A 379 3.14 1.68 -11.44
CA ALA A 379 2.64 0.61 -12.31
C ALA A 379 3.68 0.20 -13.37
N GLU A 380 4.40 1.15 -13.98
CA GLU A 380 5.51 0.88 -14.91
C GLU A 380 6.64 0.09 -14.25
N ALA A 381 6.95 0.42 -13.00
CA ALA A 381 7.97 -0.31 -12.25
C ALA A 381 7.55 -1.76 -11.92
N LEU A 382 6.27 -2.03 -11.75
CA LEU A 382 5.74 -3.39 -11.58
C LEU A 382 5.49 -4.11 -12.92
N GLY A 383 5.53 -3.41 -14.07
CA GLY A 383 5.11 -3.96 -15.35
C GLY A 383 3.59 -4.12 -15.48
N LEU A 384 2.83 -3.37 -14.70
CA LEU A 384 1.35 -3.37 -14.66
C LEU A 384 0.74 -2.13 -15.32
N ASP A 385 1.54 -1.30 -15.98
CA ASP A 385 1.09 -0.06 -16.63
C ASP A 385 0.11 -0.28 -17.78
N GLY A 386 0.07 -1.47 -18.35
CA GLY A 386 -0.99 -1.88 -19.28
C GLY A 386 -2.38 -2.05 -18.61
N GLU A 387 -2.41 -2.26 -17.30
CA GLU A 387 -3.63 -2.57 -16.56
C GLU A 387 -4.09 -1.42 -15.64
N VAL A 388 -3.17 -0.80 -14.90
CA VAL A 388 -3.48 0.20 -13.85
C VAL A 388 -2.58 1.43 -13.94
N GLY A 389 -2.68 2.35 -13.00
CA GLY A 389 -1.83 3.52 -12.86
C GLY A 389 -2.26 4.74 -13.68
N SER A 390 -3.23 4.60 -14.61
CA SER A 390 -3.85 5.71 -15.32
C SER A 390 -5.34 5.48 -15.53
N LEU A 391 -6.12 6.55 -15.75
CA LEU A 391 -7.56 6.47 -16.03
C LEU A 391 -7.84 6.29 -17.55
N THR A 392 -6.92 5.68 -18.27
CA THR A 392 -7.11 5.39 -19.71
C THR A 392 -8.25 4.41 -19.91
N PRO A 393 -9.25 4.70 -20.78
CA PRO A 393 -10.34 3.78 -21.08
C PRO A 393 -9.83 2.39 -21.51
N GLY A 394 -10.45 1.35 -20.95
CA GLY A 394 -10.06 -0.05 -21.15
C GLY A 394 -9.15 -0.62 -20.05
N LYS A 395 -8.45 0.22 -19.28
CA LYS A 395 -7.70 -0.22 -18.09
C LYS A 395 -8.64 -0.58 -16.94
N LYS A 396 -8.10 -1.24 -15.94
CA LYS A 396 -8.78 -1.58 -14.70
C LYS A 396 -9.23 -0.33 -13.94
N ALA A 397 -10.39 -0.39 -13.33
CA ALA A 397 -10.92 0.70 -12.54
C ALA A 397 -10.35 0.65 -11.12
N ASP A 398 -9.05 0.93 -11.03
CA ASP A 398 -8.28 1.12 -9.81
C ASP A 398 -8.07 2.62 -9.63
N LEU A 399 -8.94 3.27 -8.84
CA LEU A 399 -8.97 4.72 -8.72
C LEU A 399 -9.45 5.18 -7.35
N GLN A 400 -9.19 6.46 -7.05
CA GLN A 400 -9.63 7.12 -5.84
C GLN A 400 -10.33 8.44 -6.11
N VAL A 401 -11.23 8.81 -5.20
CA VAL A 401 -11.95 10.09 -5.19
C VAL A 401 -11.57 10.85 -3.92
N ILE A 402 -11.02 12.04 -4.09
CA ILE A 402 -10.45 12.85 -3.01
C ILE A 402 -11.28 14.10 -2.81
N ASN A 403 -11.72 14.33 -1.59
CA ASN A 403 -12.48 15.51 -1.20
C ASN A 403 -11.56 16.74 -1.06
N ALA A 404 -11.74 17.72 -1.94
CA ALA A 404 -11.00 18.99 -1.93
C ALA A 404 -11.80 20.14 -1.30
N GLN A 405 -12.90 19.84 -0.60
CA GLN A 405 -13.72 20.87 0.08
C GLN A 405 -13.42 20.97 1.58
N SER A 406 -12.52 20.13 2.08
CA SER A 406 -12.15 20.12 3.49
C SER A 406 -11.26 21.31 3.89
N VAL A 407 -11.24 21.61 5.18
CA VAL A 407 -10.51 22.77 5.75
C VAL A 407 -9.00 22.73 5.44
N ASN A 408 -8.40 21.54 5.43
CA ASN A 408 -6.96 21.39 5.12
C ASN A 408 -6.64 21.61 3.64
N PHE A 409 -7.62 21.52 2.74
CA PHE A 409 -7.42 21.69 1.29
C PHE A 409 -7.82 23.08 0.79
N ALA A 410 -8.81 23.73 1.41
CA ALA A 410 -9.30 25.06 1.02
C ALA A 410 -8.33 26.17 1.45
N PRO A 411 -8.26 27.31 0.69
CA PRO A 411 -8.87 27.57 -0.62
C PRO A 411 -8.14 26.83 -1.75
N ARG A 412 -8.85 26.54 -2.83
CA ARG A 412 -8.28 25.84 -4.00
C ARG A 412 -7.58 26.83 -4.91
N VAL A 413 -6.26 26.75 -4.96
CA VAL A 413 -5.40 27.64 -5.74
C VAL A 413 -4.65 26.85 -6.83
N ASP A 414 -4.00 25.75 -6.44
CA ASP A 414 -3.25 24.87 -7.32
C ASP A 414 -3.54 23.41 -6.97
N TRP A 415 -4.31 22.73 -7.82
CA TRP A 415 -4.77 21.38 -7.58
C TRP A 415 -3.63 20.38 -7.38
N VAL A 416 -2.57 20.47 -8.17
CA VAL A 416 -1.45 19.51 -8.17
C VAL A 416 -0.58 19.71 -6.93
N ASN A 417 -0.19 20.96 -6.65
CA ASN A 417 0.59 21.27 -5.47
C ASN A 417 -0.17 20.97 -4.17
N GLN A 418 -1.46 21.34 -4.11
CA GLN A 418 -2.27 21.06 -2.93
C GLN A 418 -2.56 19.58 -2.73
N LEU A 419 -2.69 18.82 -3.82
CA LEU A 419 -2.84 17.36 -3.73
C LEU A 419 -1.64 16.72 -3.05
N VAL A 420 -0.42 17.18 -3.33
CA VAL A 420 0.80 16.68 -2.69
C VAL A 420 0.99 17.26 -1.29
N PHE A 421 0.88 18.58 -1.12
CA PHE A 421 1.30 19.24 0.13
C PHE A 421 0.20 19.34 1.19
N ASN A 422 -1.07 19.37 0.79
CA ASN A 422 -2.18 19.66 1.71
C ASN A 422 -3.10 18.44 1.97
N THR A 423 -3.15 17.47 1.04
CA THR A 423 -4.03 16.32 1.19
C THR A 423 -3.61 15.41 2.34
N GLN A 424 -4.59 14.88 3.03
CA GLN A 424 -4.44 13.88 4.11
C GLN A 424 -5.26 12.63 3.77
N PRO A 425 -5.00 11.48 4.39
CA PRO A 425 -5.80 10.26 4.19
C PRO A 425 -7.30 10.44 4.43
N SER A 426 -7.67 11.36 5.34
CA SER A 426 -9.07 11.72 5.61
C SER A 426 -9.80 12.39 4.45
N ASN A 427 -9.08 12.89 3.44
CA ASN A 427 -9.66 13.43 2.22
C ASN A 427 -10.08 12.35 1.22
N VAL A 428 -9.61 11.11 1.36
CA VAL A 428 -9.96 10.01 0.45
C VAL A 428 -11.37 9.53 0.78
N ASP A 429 -12.33 9.88 -0.07
CA ASP A 429 -13.75 9.53 0.11
C ASP A 429 -14.07 8.14 -0.45
N TRP A 430 -13.58 7.83 -1.66
CA TRP A 430 -13.82 6.55 -2.33
C TRP A 430 -12.54 5.93 -2.84
N VAL A 431 -12.48 4.62 -2.77
CA VAL A 431 -11.42 3.80 -3.37
C VAL A 431 -12.07 2.65 -4.13
N PHE A 432 -11.71 2.53 -5.41
CA PHE A 432 -12.13 1.42 -6.26
C PHE A 432 -10.92 0.57 -6.64
N VAL A 433 -11.08 -0.73 -6.59
CA VAL A 433 -10.14 -1.72 -7.13
C VAL A 433 -10.91 -2.67 -8.03
N ASP A 434 -10.45 -2.83 -9.25
CA ASP A 434 -11.10 -3.67 -10.27
C ASP A 434 -12.61 -3.36 -10.39
N GLY A 435 -12.98 -2.05 -10.31
CA GLY A 435 -14.34 -1.55 -10.38
C GLY A 435 -15.19 -1.78 -9.12
N ARG A 436 -14.66 -2.41 -8.08
CA ARG A 436 -15.32 -2.64 -6.80
C ARG A 436 -14.98 -1.52 -5.81
N ALA A 437 -15.99 -0.91 -5.20
CA ALA A 437 -15.78 0.09 -4.15
C ALA A 437 -15.34 -0.60 -2.84
N LEU A 438 -14.11 -0.36 -2.41
CA LEU A 438 -13.55 -0.84 -1.14
C LEU A 438 -13.67 0.20 -0.02
N LYS A 439 -13.72 1.47 -0.39
CA LYS A 439 -14.02 2.60 0.52
C LYS A 439 -15.12 3.43 -0.11
N ARG A 440 -16.10 3.87 0.69
CA ARG A 440 -17.25 4.67 0.27
C ARG A 440 -17.56 5.71 1.32
N ASP A 441 -17.65 6.97 0.92
CA ASP A 441 -17.96 8.11 1.80
C ASP A 441 -17.08 8.12 3.07
N GLY A 442 -15.78 7.89 2.88
CA GLY A 442 -14.77 7.87 3.94
C GLY A 442 -14.74 6.59 4.79
N LYS A 443 -15.59 5.59 4.53
CA LYS A 443 -15.69 4.35 5.33
C LYS A 443 -15.32 3.12 4.51
N LEU A 444 -14.58 2.19 5.11
CA LEU A 444 -14.30 0.88 4.53
C LEU A 444 -15.59 0.06 4.39
N VAL A 445 -15.74 -0.63 3.26
CA VAL A 445 -16.96 -1.36 2.92
C VAL A 445 -16.91 -2.80 3.43
N GLY A 446 -17.95 -3.23 4.17
CA GLY A 446 -18.14 -4.63 4.56
C GLY A 446 -17.10 -5.16 5.58
N VAL A 447 -16.50 -4.28 6.38
CA VAL A 447 -15.44 -4.65 7.33
C VAL A 447 -15.80 -4.24 8.75
N ASP A 448 -15.68 -5.16 9.69
CA ASP A 448 -15.66 -4.87 11.13
C ASP A 448 -14.24 -4.46 11.53
N THR A 449 -13.96 -3.17 11.45
CA THR A 449 -12.64 -2.61 11.79
C THR A 449 -12.28 -2.78 13.25
N GLY A 450 -13.27 -2.78 14.16
CA GLY A 450 -13.06 -3.00 15.59
C GLY A 450 -12.51 -4.40 15.87
N ARG A 451 -13.08 -5.41 15.21
CA ARG A 451 -12.59 -6.79 15.31
C ARG A 451 -11.17 -6.93 14.74
N VAL A 452 -10.91 -6.36 13.56
CA VAL A 452 -9.57 -6.44 12.95
C VAL A 452 -8.50 -5.80 13.83
N VAL A 453 -8.79 -4.63 14.42
CA VAL A 453 -7.87 -3.95 15.37
C VAL A 453 -7.62 -4.82 16.61
N LYS A 454 -8.68 -5.44 17.16
CA LYS A 454 -8.53 -6.33 18.30
C LYS A 454 -7.67 -7.56 17.98
N ASP A 455 -7.95 -8.24 16.87
CA ASP A 455 -7.22 -9.44 16.45
C ASP A 455 -5.73 -9.12 16.19
N ALA A 456 -5.44 -7.95 15.61
CA ALA A 456 -4.09 -7.46 15.40
C ALA A 456 -3.38 -7.11 16.73
N GLN A 457 -4.08 -6.52 17.71
CA GLN A 457 -3.52 -6.25 19.03
C GLN A 457 -3.17 -7.55 19.76
N ASP A 458 -4.07 -8.54 19.73
CA ASP A 458 -3.83 -9.85 20.33
C ASP A 458 -2.60 -10.54 19.69
N ALA A 459 -2.42 -10.42 18.37
CA ALA A 459 -1.24 -10.93 17.67
C ALA A 459 0.03 -10.15 18.05
N ALA A 460 -0.03 -8.83 18.09
CA ALA A 460 1.10 -7.98 18.49
C ALA A 460 1.57 -8.30 19.93
N ASP A 461 0.63 -8.55 20.87
CA ASP A 461 0.95 -8.92 22.24
C ASP A 461 1.61 -10.31 22.34
N ARG A 462 1.28 -11.23 21.43
CA ARG A 462 1.99 -12.52 21.29
C ARG A 462 3.41 -12.31 20.77
N LEU A 463 3.57 -11.58 19.66
CA LEU A 463 4.87 -11.32 19.04
C LEU A 463 5.81 -10.58 19.99
N LYS A 464 5.29 -9.60 20.74
CA LYS A 464 6.09 -8.85 21.72
C LYS A 464 6.79 -9.75 22.76
N LYS A 465 6.18 -10.89 23.11
CA LYS A 465 6.78 -11.86 24.04
C LYS A 465 7.94 -12.64 23.41
N LEU A 466 8.02 -12.66 22.09
CA LEU A 466 9.05 -13.34 21.32
C LEU A 466 10.25 -12.42 20.99
N LEU A 467 10.11 -11.12 21.22
CA LEU A 467 11.13 -10.13 20.96
C LEU A 467 12.00 -9.88 22.21
N PRO A 468 13.27 -9.48 22.05
CA PRO A 468 14.12 -9.05 23.16
C PRO A 468 13.51 -7.86 23.90
N GLN A 469 13.60 -7.88 25.22
CA GLN A 469 13.15 -6.81 26.11
C GLN A 469 14.05 -5.57 25.99
#